data_7860ffd2c6abbc10d6efae314965585b
#
_entry.id   7860ffd2c6abbc10d6efae314965585b
#
_cell.length_a   1.000
_cell.length_b   1.000
_cell.length_c   1.000
_cell.angle_alpha   90.00
_cell.angle_beta   90.00
_cell.angle_gamma   90.00
#
_symmetry.space_group_name_H-M   'P 1'
#
loop_
_entity.id
_entity.type
_entity.pdbx_description
1 polymer ?
#
loop_
_entity_poly.entity_id
_entity_poly.type
_entity_poly.pdbx_seq_one_letter_code
_entity_poly.pdbx_strand_id
1 'polypeptide(L)'
;MALHFVHPFEKARNKRVPLTPEEQVLARTLYQSIQRATDKISMRQLESLLRNMDPATLERLLSTITISNQRAIQDSLLNSIDIGGKDAIKQIQKIAPKLALPAFSPKPVAITNKRPMANMEFTQIPDWAKPKPPKVEFTMSFNKTNPNSLAFAQRRAGELITSIDALTRNSVRQAIIDAFNEQLDYRATARRIKNVVGLHPQWAKAVTTYEKREFDRLVRSGIKEATARIRATERATRYADSLKSKRATMIARTEIQIAQNEGRQEGWNQAAKEGYVDAESQKMWIIAQDERTCDICLELDGEIVPWDGAFSSGDETPGRVHPNCRCTMVIIPPERRKR
;
A
#
# COMPACT_ATOMS: atom_id res chain seq x y z
N MET A 1 -15.96 3.24 4.26
CA MET A 1 -15.17 4.10 5.15
C MET A 1 -14.41 5.11 4.31
N ALA A 2 -14.70 6.38 4.42
CA ALA A 2 -14.00 7.43 3.69
C ALA A 2 -12.58 7.55 4.26
N LEU A 3 -11.58 7.36 3.40
CA LEU A 3 -10.18 7.61 3.73
C LEU A 3 -10.02 9.10 4.06
N HIS A 4 -10.06 9.45 5.34
CA HIS A 4 -9.67 10.77 5.83
C HIS A 4 -8.17 10.93 5.70
N PHE A 5 -7.70 11.35 4.52
CA PHE A 5 -6.31 11.71 4.25
C PHE A 5 -6.00 13.12 4.75
N VAL A 6 -6.11 13.37 6.05
CA VAL A 6 -5.67 14.63 6.63
C VAL A 6 -4.97 14.37 7.94
N HIS A 7 -3.65 14.20 7.88
CA HIS A 7 -2.81 14.44 9.03
C HIS A 7 -1.73 15.47 8.66
N PRO A 8 -1.44 16.44 9.53
CA PRO A 8 -0.44 17.47 9.27
C PRO A 8 0.97 16.90 9.44
N PHE A 9 1.47 16.22 8.40
CA PHE A 9 2.88 15.77 8.33
C PHE A 9 3.82 16.93 7.99
N GLU A 10 3.88 17.96 8.81
CA GLU A 10 4.75 19.11 8.50
C GLU A 10 6.02 19.23 9.36
N LYS A 11 6.36 18.25 10.19
CA LYS A 11 7.57 18.38 11.04
C LYS A 11 8.55 17.21 11.04
N ALA A 12 8.42 16.20 10.20
CA ALA A 12 9.48 15.21 10.06
C ALA A 12 10.62 15.75 9.17
N ARG A 13 11.75 16.06 9.79
CA ARG A 13 12.97 16.57 9.16
C ARG A 13 13.42 15.69 7.99
N ASN A 14 13.60 16.30 6.87
CA ASN A 14 14.04 16.02 5.52
C ASN A 14 15.13 14.95 5.25
N LYS A 15 15.15 13.80 5.88
CA LYS A 15 15.86 12.66 5.31
C LYS A 15 14.89 11.85 4.44
N ARG A 16 14.95 12.06 3.12
CA ARG A 16 14.18 11.27 2.17
C ARG A 16 14.66 9.83 2.24
N VAL A 17 13.82 8.93 2.77
CA VAL A 17 14.05 7.50 2.55
C VAL A 17 13.94 7.24 1.06
N PRO A 18 14.95 6.64 0.44
CA PRO A 18 14.86 6.24 -0.96
C PRO A 18 13.66 5.28 -1.13
N LEU A 19 13.05 5.33 -2.30
CA LEU A 19 11.99 4.39 -2.68
C LEU A 19 12.62 3.01 -2.94
N THR A 20 11.91 1.96 -2.54
CA THR A 20 12.24 0.61 -3.00
C THR A 20 12.02 0.49 -4.51
N PRO A 21 12.60 -0.52 -5.18
CA PRO A 21 12.36 -0.73 -6.61
C PRO A 21 10.87 -0.84 -6.96
N GLU A 22 10.09 -1.54 -6.16
CA GLU A 22 8.65 -1.73 -6.33
C GLU A 22 7.89 -0.42 -6.17
N GLU A 23 8.22 0.36 -5.14
CA GLU A 23 7.66 1.70 -4.93
C GLU A 23 7.98 2.62 -6.10
N GLN A 24 9.19 2.57 -6.64
CA GLN A 24 9.59 3.36 -7.82
C GLN A 24 8.77 3.00 -9.06
N VAL A 25 8.56 1.71 -9.31
CA VAL A 25 7.77 1.23 -10.46
C VAL A 25 6.33 1.71 -10.33
N LEU A 26 5.70 1.50 -9.17
CA LEU A 26 4.31 1.91 -8.96
C LEU A 26 4.16 3.44 -8.98
N ALA A 27 5.08 4.19 -8.36
CA ALA A 27 5.06 5.65 -8.38
C ALA A 27 5.18 6.21 -9.80
N ARG A 28 6.06 5.64 -10.62
CA ARG A 28 6.20 6.00 -12.04
C ARG A 28 4.94 5.69 -12.83
N THR A 29 4.37 4.51 -12.64
CA THR A 29 3.12 4.08 -13.29
C THR A 29 1.97 5.04 -12.96
N LEU A 30 1.79 5.39 -11.71
CA LEU A 30 0.76 6.33 -11.26
C LEU A 30 0.99 7.74 -11.81
N TYR A 31 2.22 8.25 -11.71
CA TYR A 31 2.54 9.57 -12.24
C TYR A 31 2.31 9.67 -13.75
N GLN A 32 2.78 8.68 -14.52
CA GLN A 32 2.54 8.63 -15.97
C GLN A 32 1.04 8.51 -16.31
N SER A 33 0.27 7.80 -15.51
CA SER A 33 -1.18 7.68 -15.71
C SER A 33 -1.89 9.01 -15.47
N ILE A 34 -1.47 9.76 -14.45
CA ILE A 34 -1.96 11.13 -14.19
C ILE A 34 -1.59 12.06 -15.34
N GLN A 35 -0.34 12.01 -15.84
CA GLN A 35 0.09 12.83 -16.97
C GLN A 35 -0.71 12.53 -18.24
N ARG A 36 -0.89 11.25 -18.57
CA ARG A 36 -1.71 10.84 -19.73
C ARG A 36 -3.17 11.33 -19.60
N ALA A 37 -3.76 11.25 -18.41
CA ALA A 37 -5.10 11.79 -18.17
C ALA A 37 -5.13 13.31 -18.37
N THR A 38 -4.08 14.03 -17.95
CA THR A 38 -3.93 15.47 -18.17
C THR A 38 -3.76 15.83 -19.64
N ASP A 39 -2.97 15.06 -20.39
CA ASP A 39 -2.65 15.31 -21.80
C ASP A 39 -3.84 15.04 -22.75
N LYS A 40 -4.70 14.08 -22.40
CA LYS A 40 -5.95 13.82 -23.12
C LYS A 40 -6.91 15.02 -23.13
N ILE A 41 -6.76 15.95 -22.19
CA ILE A 41 -7.62 17.13 -22.09
C ILE A 41 -7.09 18.19 -23.06
N SER A 42 -7.77 18.37 -24.20
CA SER A 42 -7.47 19.41 -25.16
C SER A 42 -7.81 20.79 -24.61
N MET A 43 -6.86 21.74 -24.66
CA MET A 43 -7.10 23.13 -24.26
C MET A 43 -8.24 23.76 -25.03
N ARG A 44 -8.29 23.55 -26.36
CA ARG A 44 -9.35 24.11 -27.22
C ARG A 44 -10.73 23.57 -26.87
N GLN A 45 -10.83 22.26 -26.64
CA GLN A 45 -12.08 21.64 -26.21
C GLN A 45 -12.52 22.18 -24.85
N LEU A 46 -11.59 22.30 -23.90
CA LEU A 46 -11.89 22.82 -22.57
C LEU A 46 -12.36 24.28 -22.62
N GLU A 47 -11.68 25.15 -23.39
CA GLU A 47 -12.08 26.54 -23.59
C GLU A 47 -13.48 26.64 -24.24
N SER A 48 -13.78 25.80 -25.23
CA SER A 48 -15.08 25.74 -25.89
C SER A 48 -16.18 25.30 -24.92
N LEU A 49 -15.92 24.26 -24.11
CA LEU A 49 -16.86 23.77 -23.12
C LEU A 49 -17.13 24.81 -22.01
N LEU A 50 -16.11 25.52 -21.58
CA LEU A 50 -16.23 26.56 -20.56
C LEU A 50 -17.03 27.80 -21.07
N ARG A 51 -16.97 28.11 -22.37
CA ARG A 51 -17.79 29.17 -22.95
C ARG A 51 -19.30 28.88 -22.92
N ASN A 52 -19.65 27.63 -23.11
CA ASN A 52 -21.04 27.18 -23.24
C ASN A 52 -21.65 26.68 -21.91
N MET A 53 -20.93 26.70 -20.84
CA MET A 53 -21.21 26.29 -19.44
C MET A 53 -22.59 25.67 -19.16
N ASP A 54 -22.82 24.54 -19.80
CA ASP A 54 -23.92 23.65 -19.45
C ASP A 54 -23.44 22.63 -18.38
N PRO A 55 -24.18 22.45 -17.25
CA PRO A 55 -23.86 21.48 -16.21
C PRO A 55 -23.66 20.04 -16.75
N ALA A 56 -24.47 19.62 -17.72
CA ALA A 56 -24.36 18.31 -18.33
C ALA A 56 -23.05 18.15 -19.11
N THR A 57 -22.58 19.21 -19.74
CA THR A 57 -21.30 19.25 -20.45
C THR A 57 -20.11 19.18 -19.49
N LEU A 58 -20.21 19.85 -18.34
CA LEU A 58 -19.21 19.74 -17.29
C LEU A 58 -19.12 18.31 -16.73
N GLU A 59 -20.23 17.66 -16.45
CA GLU A 59 -20.23 16.26 -15.98
C GLU A 59 -19.68 15.30 -17.04
N ARG A 60 -19.97 15.51 -18.31
CA ARG A 60 -19.34 14.75 -19.41
C ARG A 60 -17.83 14.95 -19.45
N LEU A 61 -17.34 16.17 -19.30
CA LEU A 61 -15.91 16.43 -19.21
C LEU A 61 -15.29 15.69 -18.02
N LEU A 62 -15.89 15.79 -16.85
CA LEU A 62 -15.41 15.13 -15.64
C LEU A 62 -15.38 13.60 -15.77
N SER A 63 -16.34 13.02 -16.52
CA SER A 63 -16.39 11.58 -16.78
C SER A 63 -15.26 11.10 -17.71
N THR A 64 -14.73 11.97 -18.57
CA THR A 64 -13.58 11.64 -19.45
C THR A 64 -12.24 11.64 -18.73
N ILE A 65 -12.17 12.28 -17.54
CA ILE A 65 -10.96 12.33 -16.73
C ILE A 65 -10.85 11.05 -15.92
N THR A 66 -10.25 10.02 -16.50
CA THR A 66 -10.02 8.73 -15.85
C THR A 66 -8.54 8.37 -15.87
N ILE A 67 -8.07 7.82 -14.75
CA ILE A 67 -6.71 7.30 -14.66
C ILE A 67 -6.73 5.88 -15.20
N SER A 68 -6.08 5.68 -16.35
CA SER A 68 -5.93 4.36 -16.99
C SER A 68 -4.64 3.69 -16.48
N ASN A 69 -4.61 2.36 -16.46
CA ASN A 69 -3.50 1.42 -16.19
C ASN A 69 -3.78 0.47 -15.01
N GLN A 70 -5.04 0.09 -14.84
CA GLN A 70 -5.43 -0.85 -13.79
C GLN A 70 -4.55 -2.11 -13.78
N ARG A 71 -4.27 -2.68 -14.97
CA ARG A 71 -3.43 -3.88 -15.10
C ARG A 71 -2.01 -3.68 -14.58
N ALA A 72 -1.35 -2.58 -14.95
CA ALA A 72 0.01 -2.30 -14.47
C ALA A 72 0.07 -2.03 -12.96
N ILE A 73 -0.97 -1.43 -12.38
CA ILE A 73 -1.11 -1.27 -10.93
C ILE A 73 -1.32 -2.64 -10.29
N GLN A 74 -2.21 -3.46 -10.82
CA GLN A 74 -2.46 -4.83 -10.36
C GLN A 74 -1.18 -5.68 -10.37
N ASP A 75 -0.42 -5.66 -11.47
CA ASP A 75 0.85 -6.39 -11.60
C ASP A 75 1.87 -5.92 -10.55
N SER A 76 1.96 -4.61 -10.30
CA SER A 76 2.84 -4.07 -9.25
C SER A 76 2.45 -4.55 -7.84
N LEU A 77 1.15 -4.61 -7.55
CA LEU A 77 0.64 -5.12 -6.28
C LEU A 77 0.89 -6.62 -6.14
N LEU A 78 0.68 -7.43 -7.20
CA LEU A 78 0.96 -8.86 -7.20
C LEU A 78 2.44 -9.17 -6.98
N ASN A 79 3.34 -8.41 -7.57
CA ASN A 79 4.77 -8.56 -7.33
C ASN A 79 5.13 -8.24 -5.87
N SER A 80 4.49 -7.27 -5.26
CA SER A 80 4.70 -6.93 -3.86
C SER A 80 4.12 -7.97 -2.90
N ILE A 81 2.97 -8.57 -3.23
CA ILE A 81 2.42 -9.72 -2.53
C ILE A 81 3.39 -10.91 -2.58
N ASP A 82 4.00 -11.17 -3.75
CA ASP A 82 5.01 -12.22 -3.90
C ASP A 82 6.23 -12.03 -2.97
N ILE A 83 6.71 -10.79 -2.86
CA ILE A 83 7.82 -10.44 -1.93
C ILE A 83 7.41 -10.73 -0.48
N GLY A 84 6.24 -10.24 -0.05
CA GLY A 84 5.73 -10.45 1.30
C GLY A 84 5.47 -11.93 1.60
N GLY A 85 4.88 -12.66 0.67
CA GLY A 85 4.63 -14.10 0.80
C GLY A 85 5.92 -14.92 0.89
N LYS A 86 6.92 -14.63 0.07
CA LYS A 86 8.25 -15.27 0.17
C LYS A 86 8.94 -14.97 1.50
N ASP A 87 8.78 -13.76 2.02
CA ASP A 87 9.31 -13.41 3.33
C ASP A 87 8.60 -14.20 4.45
N ALA A 88 7.28 -14.34 4.39
CA ALA A 88 6.51 -15.18 5.31
C ALA A 88 6.98 -16.64 5.30
N ILE A 89 7.17 -17.23 4.12
CA ILE A 89 7.68 -18.60 3.99
C ILE A 89 9.08 -18.74 4.60
N LYS A 90 9.97 -17.75 4.40
CA LYS A 90 11.30 -17.75 5.05
C LYS A 90 11.19 -17.66 6.58
N GLN A 91 10.23 -16.91 7.11
CA GLN A 91 9.98 -16.87 8.56
C GLN A 91 9.54 -18.24 9.07
N ILE A 92 8.58 -18.90 8.41
CA ILE A 92 8.13 -20.25 8.74
C ILE A 92 9.30 -21.25 8.66
N GLN A 93 10.12 -21.21 7.61
CA GLN A 93 11.28 -22.08 7.45
C GLN A 93 12.26 -22.00 8.64
N LYS A 94 12.44 -20.79 9.20
CA LYS A 94 13.31 -20.59 10.37
C LYS A 94 12.73 -21.16 11.67
N ILE A 95 11.41 -21.23 11.78
CA ILE A 95 10.70 -21.73 12.98
C ILE A 95 10.27 -23.20 12.84
N ALA A 96 10.12 -23.71 11.60
CA ALA A 96 9.69 -25.09 11.33
C ALA A 96 10.54 -26.16 12.05
N PRO A 97 11.88 -26.04 12.18
CA PRO A 97 12.66 -26.99 12.99
C PRO A 97 12.31 -26.97 14.47
N LYS A 98 11.67 -25.88 14.94
CA LYS A 98 11.19 -25.72 16.32
C LYS A 98 9.75 -26.21 16.50
N LEU A 99 8.98 -26.33 15.43
CA LEU A 99 7.70 -26.97 15.39
C LEU A 99 7.95 -28.47 15.26
N ALA A 100 8.01 -29.19 16.37
CA ALA A 100 8.07 -30.66 16.28
C ALA A 100 6.80 -31.10 15.57
N LEU A 101 6.96 -31.67 14.37
CA LEU A 101 5.89 -32.51 13.82
C LEU A 101 5.43 -33.44 14.91
N PRO A 102 4.11 -33.65 15.12
CA PRO A 102 3.63 -34.62 16.11
C PRO A 102 4.39 -35.90 15.83
N ALA A 103 5.07 -36.39 16.84
CA ALA A 103 5.78 -37.64 16.74
C ALA A 103 4.77 -38.64 16.15
N PHE A 104 5.08 -39.17 14.99
CA PHE A 104 4.31 -40.27 14.41
C PHE A 104 4.40 -41.39 15.45
N SER A 105 3.41 -41.45 16.34
CA SER A 105 3.27 -42.56 17.23
C SER A 105 2.73 -43.71 16.37
N PRO A 106 3.57 -44.69 15.98
CA PRO A 106 3.04 -45.86 15.30
C PRO A 106 1.99 -46.45 16.27
N LYS A 107 0.73 -46.55 15.79
CA LYS A 107 -0.27 -47.31 16.55
C LYS A 107 0.39 -48.62 16.97
N PRO A 108 0.38 -49.00 18.26
CA PRO A 108 0.97 -50.27 18.67
C PRO A 108 0.29 -51.36 17.86
N VAL A 109 1.04 -52.01 16.99
CA VAL A 109 0.59 -53.25 16.35
C VAL A 109 0.49 -54.25 17.48
N ALA A 110 -0.73 -54.67 17.79
CA ALA A 110 -0.97 -55.72 18.80
C ALA A 110 -0.26 -56.98 18.30
N ILE A 111 0.93 -57.24 18.82
CA ILE A 111 1.65 -58.52 18.62
C ILE A 111 0.99 -59.51 19.57
N THR A 112 0.01 -60.23 19.02
CA THR A 112 -0.59 -61.40 19.69
C THR A 112 0.37 -62.58 19.60
N ASN A 113 1.42 -62.57 20.40
CA ASN A 113 2.16 -63.79 20.66
C ASN A 113 2.50 -63.84 22.16
N LYS A 114 1.72 -64.61 22.86
CA LYS A 114 1.93 -65.02 24.24
C LYS A 114 3.21 -65.90 24.36
N ARG A 115 4.32 -65.30 24.73
CA ARG A 115 5.38 -65.97 25.49
C ARG A 115 5.85 -65.02 26.58
N PRO A 116 5.95 -65.49 27.87
CA PRO A 116 6.46 -64.66 28.93
C PRO A 116 7.99 -64.55 28.76
N MET A 117 8.46 -63.37 28.41
CA MET A 117 9.88 -63.05 28.55
C MET A 117 10.10 -62.46 29.94
N ALA A 118 10.94 -63.15 30.69
CA ALA A 118 11.45 -62.71 31.98
C ALA A 118 12.22 -61.39 31.80
N ASN A 119 12.08 -60.50 32.80
CA ASN A 119 12.86 -59.35 33.16
C ASN A 119 14.10 -59.03 32.25
N MET A 120 13.89 -58.24 31.21
CA MET A 120 14.93 -57.44 30.60
C MET A 120 14.81 -56.05 31.15
N GLU A 121 15.73 -55.60 32.00
CA GLU A 121 15.96 -54.18 32.25
C GLU A 121 16.26 -53.52 30.91
N PHE A 122 15.45 -52.59 30.52
CA PHE A 122 15.70 -51.75 29.34
C PHE A 122 16.93 -50.88 29.63
N THR A 123 18.13 -51.45 29.34
CA THR A 123 19.33 -50.64 29.26
C THR A 123 19.09 -49.49 28.27
N GLN A 124 19.34 -48.26 28.71
CA GLN A 124 19.14 -47.05 27.91
C GLN A 124 19.82 -47.26 26.54
N ILE A 125 19.02 -47.04 25.46
CA ILE A 125 19.53 -47.06 24.07
C ILE A 125 20.68 -46.06 23.96
N PRO A 126 21.90 -46.48 23.65
CA PRO A 126 23.03 -45.58 23.52
C PRO A 126 22.73 -44.48 22.51
N ASP A 127 23.22 -43.25 22.73
CA ASP A 127 22.88 -42.08 21.88
C ASP A 127 23.23 -42.32 20.40
N TRP A 128 24.24 -43.15 20.08
CA TRP A 128 24.60 -43.53 18.73
C TRP A 128 23.60 -44.47 18.04
N ALA A 129 22.78 -45.18 18.80
CA ALA A 129 21.75 -46.10 18.30
C ALA A 129 20.36 -45.45 18.24
N LYS A 130 20.21 -44.25 18.78
CA LYS A 130 18.96 -43.48 18.64
C LYS A 130 18.78 -43.08 17.17
N PRO A 131 17.67 -43.41 16.52
CA PRO A 131 17.42 -42.99 15.18
C PRO A 131 17.47 -41.43 15.14
N LYS A 132 18.36 -40.91 14.29
CA LYS A 132 18.41 -39.48 14.05
C LYS A 132 17.04 -39.09 13.52
N PRO A 133 16.40 -38.06 14.10
CA PRO A 133 15.12 -37.58 13.55
C PRO A 133 15.30 -37.30 12.06
N PRO A 134 14.35 -37.70 11.21
CA PRO A 134 14.44 -37.45 9.80
C PRO A 134 14.65 -35.95 9.60
N LYS A 135 15.61 -35.57 8.75
CA LYS A 135 15.73 -34.18 8.30
C LYS A 135 14.47 -33.88 7.50
N VAL A 136 13.54 -33.15 8.09
CA VAL A 136 12.37 -32.66 7.37
C VAL A 136 12.89 -31.56 6.44
N GLU A 137 12.99 -31.86 5.16
CA GLU A 137 13.26 -30.85 4.16
C GLU A 137 12.03 -29.99 4.00
N PHE A 138 12.17 -28.70 4.32
CA PHE A 138 11.12 -27.72 4.11
C PHE A 138 11.08 -27.36 2.62
N THR A 139 10.07 -27.86 1.91
CA THR A 139 9.93 -27.70 0.44
C THR A 139 8.90 -26.68 0.00
N MET A 140 8.23 -26.02 0.94
CA MET A 140 7.17 -25.09 0.65
C MET A 140 7.68 -23.82 -0.07
N SER A 141 6.93 -23.38 -1.08
CA SER A 141 7.12 -22.11 -1.77
C SER A 141 5.81 -21.31 -1.81
N PHE A 142 5.92 -19.98 -1.81
CA PHE A 142 4.75 -19.11 -1.93
C PHE A 142 4.15 -19.16 -3.33
N ASN A 143 2.84 -19.38 -3.42
CA ASN A 143 2.11 -19.31 -4.68
C ASN A 143 1.41 -17.94 -4.81
N LYS A 144 2.02 -17.01 -5.57
CA LYS A 144 1.45 -15.68 -5.82
C LYS A 144 0.21 -15.67 -6.72
N THR A 145 -0.01 -16.73 -7.48
CA THR A 145 -1.15 -16.84 -8.41
C THR A 145 -2.36 -17.52 -7.78
N ASN A 146 -2.34 -17.72 -6.46
CA ASN A 146 -3.52 -18.23 -5.77
C ASN A 146 -4.71 -17.25 -5.87
N PRO A 147 -5.95 -17.73 -5.79
CA PRO A 147 -7.16 -16.91 -5.97
C PRO A 147 -7.24 -15.69 -5.03
N ASN A 148 -6.77 -15.81 -3.77
CA ASN A 148 -6.84 -14.73 -2.78
C ASN A 148 -5.91 -13.57 -3.18
N SER A 149 -4.66 -13.87 -3.56
CA SER A 149 -3.70 -12.85 -4.02
C SER A 149 -4.18 -12.13 -5.27
N LEU A 150 -4.74 -12.88 -6.24
CA LEU A 150 -5.28 -12.31 -7.47
C LEU A 150 -6.48 -11.40 -7.19
N ALA A 151 -7.44 -11.87 -6.38
CA ALA A 151 -8.63 -11.12 -6.00
C ALA A 151 -8.28 -9.86 -5.23
N PHE A 152 -7.32 -9.93 -4.30
CA PHE A 152 -6.83 -8.77 -3.56
C PHE A 152 -6.24 -7.72 -4.50
N ALA A 153 -5.29 -8.11 -5.35
CA ALA A 153 -4.62 -7.18 -6.26
C ALA A 153 -5.61 -6.52 -7.25
N GLN A 154 -6.56 -7.28 -7.78
CA GLN A 154 -7.59 -6.77 -8.68
C GLN A 154 -8.52 -5.77 -7.99
N ARG A 155 -9.07 -6.14 -6.83
CA ARG A 155 -9.95 -5.28 -6.04
C ARG A 155 -9.22 -3.99 -5.63
N ARG A 156 -8.02 -4.11 -5.07
CA ARG A 156 -7.25 -2.96 -4.57
C ARG A 156 -6.85 -1.99 -5.67
N ALA A 157 -6.45 -2.49 -6.84
CA ALA A 157 -6.16 -1.64 -8.00
C ALA A 157 -7.41 -0.88 -8.47
N GLY A 158 -8.58 -1.52 -8.50
CA GLY A 158 -9.85 -0.88 -8.83
C GLY A 158 -10.25 0.21 -7.83
N GLU A 159 -10.19 -0.09 -6.53
CA GLU A 159 -10.46 0.87 -5.44
C GLU A 159 -9.55 2.10 -5.53
N LEU A 160 -8.26 1.88 -5.76
CA LEU A 160 -7.27 2.95 -5.88
C LEU A 160 -7.60 3.89 -7.04
N ILE A 161 -7.88 3.35 -8.23
CA ILE A 161 -8.24 4.15 -9.40
C ILE A 161 -9.52 4.94 -9.14
N THR A 162 -10.57 4.28 -8.64
CA THR A 162 -11.85 4.93 -8.32
C THR A 162 -11.67 6.09 -7.34
N SER A 163 -10.86 5.89 -6.29
CA SER A 163 -10.57 6.92 -5.30
C SER A 163 -9.80 8.11 -5.92
N ILE A 164 -8.79 7.84 -6.76
CA ILE A 164 -8.02 8.91 -7.41
C ILE A 164 -8.91 9.71 -8.36
N ASP A 165 -9.76 9.04 -9.14
CA ASP A 165 -10.69 9.68 -10.08
C ASP A 165 -11.71 10.55 -9.35
N ALA A 166 -12.33 10.05 -8.28
CA ALA A 166 -13.29 10.83 -7.48
C ALA A 166 -12.67 12.09 -6.90
N LEU A 167 -11.48 11.99 -6.31
CA LEU A 167 -10.75 13.14 -5.75
C LEU A 167 -10.32 14.13 -6.86
N THR A 168 -9.96 13.63 -8.03
CA THR A 168 -9.62 14.46 -9.20
C THR A 168 -10.83 15.26 -9.68
N ARG A 169 -12.01 14.63 -9.81
CA ARG A 169 -13.25 15.31 -10.18
C ARG A 169 -13.61 16.42 -9.20
N ASN A 170 -13.50 16.16 -7.89
CA ASN A 170 -13.75 17.17 -6.85
C ASN A 170 -12.76 18.35 -6.96
N SER A 171 -11.48 18.07 -7.23
CA SER A 171 -10.47 19.12 -7.44
C SER A 171 -10.76 19.99 -8.66
N VAL A 172 -11.23 19.38 -9.75
CA VAL A 172 -11.59 20.09 -10.98
C VAL A 172 -12.84 20.95 -10.77
N ARG A 173 -13.88 20.41 -10.11
CA ARG A 173 -15.09 21.20 -9.77
C ARG A 173 -14.74 22.43 -8.95
N GLN A 174 -13.91 22.26 -7.92
CA GLN A 174 -13.51 23.39 -7.07
C GLN A 174 -12.67 24.41 -7.87
N ALA A 175 -11.75 23.96 -8.71
CA ALA A 175 -10.93 24.85 -9.54
C ALA A 175 -11.77 25.69 -10.51
N ILE A 176 -12.87 25.16 -11.02
CA ILE A 176 -13.82 25.89 -11.85
C ILE A 176 -14.55 26.95 -11.02
N ILE A 177 -15.09 26.59 -9.86
CA ILE A 177 -15.78 27.51 -8.95
C ILE A 177 -14.84 28.67 -8.57
N ASP A 178 -13.62 28.37 -8.16
CA ASP A 178 -12.61 29.38 -7.79
C ASP A 178 -12.28 30.30 -8.96
N ALA A 179 -12.13 29.74 -10.18
CA ALA A 179 -11.85 30.52 -11.37
C ALA A 179 -12.99 31.49 -11.73
N PHE A 180 -14.25 31.08 -11.52
CA PHE A 180 -15.42 31.95 -11.68
C PHE A 180 -15.41 33.09 -10.68
N ASN A 181 -15.22 32.79 -9.41
CA ASN A 181 -15.17 33.78 -8.35
C ASN A 181 -14.04 34.81 -8.55
N GLU A 182 -12.95 34.39 -9.19
CA GLU A 182 -11.80 35.22 -9.54
C GLU A 182 -11.94 35.90 -10.93
N GLN A 183 -13.08 35.71 -11.62
CA GLN A 183 -13.34 36.27 -12.96
C GLN A 183 -12.23 35.95 -13.99
N LEU A 184 -11.69 34.76 -13.94
CA LEU A 184 -10.67 34.32 -14.91
C LEU A 184 -11.30 34.11 -16.28
N ASP A 185 -10.53 34.43 -17.32
CA ASP A 185 -10.90 34.06 -18.69
C ASP A 185 -10.91 32.54 -18.89
N TYR A 186 -11.57 32.08 -19.94
CA TYR A 186 -11.72 30.64 -20.23
C TYR A 186 -10.38 29.93 -20.42
N ARG A 187 -9.37 30.62 -20.96
CA ARG A 187 -8.03 30.05 -21.17
C ARG A 187 -7.28 29.88 -19.87
N ALA A 188 -7.34 30.86 -18.97
CA ALA A 188 -6.75 30.76 -17.63
C ALA A 188 -7.45 29.66 -16.81
N THR A 189 -8.77 29.58 -16.86
CA THR A 189 -9.58 28.53 -16.23
C THR A 189 -9.19 27.14 -16.75
N ALA A 190 -9.06 26.99 -18.08
CA ALA A 190 -8.65 25.72 -18.69
C ALA A 190 -7.26 25.27 -18.23
N ARG A 191 -6.30 26.19 -18.11
CA ARG A 191 -4.95 25.88 -17.57
C ARG A 191 -5.04 25.47 -16.12
N ARG A 192 -5.83 26.16 -15.29
CA ARG A 192 -6.04 25.82 -13.89
C ARG A 192 -6.61 24.41 -13.74
N ILE A 193 -7.60 24.04 -14.55
CA ILE A 193 -8.16 22.69 -14.58
C ILE A 193 -7.05 21.66 -14.86
N LYS A 194 -6.25 21.86 -15.91
CA LYS A 194 -5.14 20.94 -16.24
C LYS A 194 -4.13 20.79 -15.10
N ASN A 195 -3.86 21.86 -14.38
CA ASN A 195 -2.92 21.84 -13.25
C ASN A 195 -3.41 20.99 -12.09
N VAL A 196 -4.73 20.94 -11.83
CA VAL A 196 -5.30 20.23 -10.69
C VAL A 196 -5.68 18.78 -10.98
N VAL A 197 -5.71 18.36 -12.26
CA VAL A 197 -5.97 16.94 -12.63
C VAL A 197 -4.97 16.03 -11.92
N GLY A 198 -5.49 15.00 -11.26
CA GLY A 198 -4.69 14.04 -10.51
C GLY A 198 -4.23 14.52 -9.14
N LEU A 199 -4.65 15.69 -8.66
CA LEU A 199 -4.36 16.16 -7.31
C LEU A 199 -5.52 15.89 -6.34
N HIS A 200 -5.20 15.75 -5.07
CA HIS A 200 -6.16 15.80 -3.97
C HIS A 200 -6.69 17.23 -3.80
N PRO A 201 -7.96 17.45 -3.40
CA PRO A 201 -8.54 18.80 -3.28
C PRO A 201 -7.71 19.82 -2.50
N GLN A 202 -7.08 19.40 -1.39
CA GLN A 202 -6.20 20.30 -0.61
C GLN A 202 -4.96 20.72 -1.39
N TRP A 203 -4.36 19.82 -2.17
CA TRP A 203 -3.19 20.12 -2.98
C TRP A 203 -3.57 20.94 -4.21
N ALA A 204 -4.76 20.70 -4.77
CA ALA A 204 -5.32 21.55 -5.82
C ALA A 204 -5.49 22.99 -5.31
N LYS A 205 -6.08 23.17 -4.13
CA LYS A 205 -6.19 24.49 -3.47
C LYS A 205 -4.82 25.14 -3.21
N ALA A 206 -3.81 24.35 -2.82
CA ALA A 206 -2.45 24.87 -2.65
C ALA A 206 -1.87 25.41 -3.97
N VAL A 207 -2.13 24.76 -5.11
CA VAL A 207 -1.70 25.22 -6.44
C VAL A 207 -2.39 26.54 -6.81
N THR A 208 -3.72 26.64 -6.63
CA THR A 208 -4.45 27.86 -6.94
C THR A 208 -4.04 29.02 -6.06
N THR A 209 -3.84 28.77 -4.76
CA THR A 209 -3.35 29.78 -3.81
C THR A 209 -1.92 30.24 -4.18
N TYR A 210 -1.05 29.30 -4.58
CA TYR A 210 0.30 29.62 -5.01
C TYR A 210 0.28 30.50 -6.28
N GLU A 211 -0.54 30.15 -7.28
CA GLU A 211 -0.71 30.93 -8.50
C GLU A 211 -1.11 32.37 -8.21
N LYS A 212 -2.13 32.56 -7.35
CA LYS A 212 -2.61 33.88 -6.95
C LYS A 212 -1.51 34.69 -6.25
N ARG A 213 -0.83 34.11 -5.25
CA ARG A 213 0.28 34.80 -4.55
C ARG A 213 1.42 35.20 -5.49
N GLU A 214 1.77 34.35 -6.44
CA GLU A 214 2.80 34.65 -7.44
C GLU A 214 2.36 35.78 -8.38
N PHE A 215 1.11 35.79 -8.81
CA PHE A 215 0.54 36.87 -9.59
C PHE A 215 0.62 38.20 -8.85
N ASP A 216 0.09 38.26 -7.62
CA ASP A 216 0.09 39.47 -6.80
C ASP A 216 1.51 39.98 -6.52
N ARG A 217 2.47 39.08 -6.28
CA ARG A 217 3.87 39.40 -6.10
C ARG A 217 4.49 40.04 -7.34
N LEU A 218 4.22 39.47 -8.51
CA LEU A 218 4.75 39.96 -9.80
C LEU A 218 4.17 41.34 -10.14
N VAL A 219 2.88 41.55 -9.93
CA VAL A 219 2.22 42.84 -10.16
C VAL A 219 2.81 43.91 -9.22
N ARG A 220 2.96 43.59 -7.92
CA ARG A 220 3.58 44.51 -6.96
C ARG A 220 5.04 44.84 -7.29
N SER A 221 5.75 43.97 -8.02
CA SER A 221 7.11 44.24 -8.49
C SER A 221 7.14 45.04 -9.81
N GLY A 222 6.01 45.60 -10.28
CA GLY A 222 5.91 46.45 -11.45
C GLY A 222 5.79 45.70 -12.79
N ILE A 223 5.57 44.38 -12.76
CA ILE A 223 5.37 43.62 -13.99
C ILE A 223 3.92 43.81 -14.44
N LYS A 224 3.75 44.10 -15.75
CA LYS A 224 2.42 44.24 -16.38
C LYS A 224 1.57 43.01 -16.12
N GLU A 225 0.29 43.19 -15.76
CA GLU A 225 -0.63 42.09 -15.33
C GLU A 225 -0.68 40.94 -16.32
N ALA A 226 -0.74 41.19 -17.64
CA ALA A 226 -0.77 40.13 -18.63
C ALA A 226 0.49 39.25 -18.56
N THR A 227 1.67 39.84 -18.37
CA THR A 227 2.94 39.12 -18.24
C THR A 227 3.01 38.41 -16.88
N ALA A 228 2.55 39.08 -15.81
CA ALA A 228 2.51 38.53 -14.47
C ALA A 228 1.63 37.26 -14.43
N ARG A 229 0.47 37.29 -15.09
CA ARG A 229 -0.44 36.14 -15.18
C ARG A 229 0.22 34.94 -15.88
N ILE A 230 0.88 35.16 -17.03
CA ILE A 230 1.58 34.09 -17.73
C ILE A 230 2.66 33.46 -16.85
N ARG A 231 3.51 34.28 -16.24
CA ARG A 231 4.60 33.80 -15.38
C ARG A 231 4.10 33.09 -14.11
N ALA A 232 3.02 33.60 -13.50
CA ALA A 232 2.40 32.96 -12.32
C ALA A 232 1.84 31.57 -12.68
N THR A 233 1.14 31.46 -13.80
CA THR A 233 0.60 30.19 -14.29
C THR A 233 1.71 29.18 -14.62
N GLU A 234 2.80 29.58 -15.27
CA GLU A 234 3.94 28.70 -15.55
C GLU A 234 4.59 28.16 -14.26
N ARG A 235 4.72 29.01 -13.23
CA ARG A 235 5.23 28.59 -11.92
C ARG A 235 4.28 27.64 -11.22
N ALA A 236 2.97 27.93 -11.27
CA ALA A 236 1.94 27.07 -10.72
C ALA A 236 1.91 25.69 -11.39
N THR A 237 2.14 25.62 -12.71
CA THR A 237 2.25 24.35 -13.44
C THR A 237 3.41 23.51 -12.93
N ARG A 238 4.61 24.11 -12.79
CA ARG A 238 5.77 23.38 -12.22
C ARG A 238 5.52 22.91 -10.78
N TYR A 239 4.85 23.74 -9.98
CA TYR A 239 4.48 23.37 -8.61
C TYR A 239 3.46 22.22 -8.60
N ALA A 240 2.44 22.26 -9.46
CA ALA A 240 1.46 21.19 -9.62
C ALA A 240 2.12 19.85 -10.00
N ASP A 241 3.05 19.85 -10.95
CA ASP A 241 3.76 18.65 -11.39
C ASP A 241 4.62 18.06 -10.25
N SER A 242 5.25 18.91 -9.45
CA SER A 242 5.93 18.47 -8.23
C SER A 242 4.99 17.79 -7.24
N LEU A 243 3.77 18.33 -7.05
CA LEU A 243 2.76 17.75 -6.16
C LEU A 243 2.18 16.44 -6.72
N LYS A 244 1.97 16.34 -8.04
CA LYS A 244 1.55 15.08 -8.68
C LYS A 244 2.57 13.97 -8.46
N SER A 245 3.85 14.28 -8.63
CA SER A 245 4.94 13.33 -8.34
C SER A 245 4.99 12.92 -6.88
N LYS A 246 4.86 13.87 -5.94
CA LYS A 246 4.78 13.57 -4.50
C LYS A 246 3.59 12.69 -4.16
N ARG A 247 2.42 12.96 -4.75
CA ARG A 247 1.22 12.15 -4.54
C ARG A 247 1.42 10.72 -5.02
N ALA A 248 1.93 10.55 -6.24
CA ALA A 248 2.22 9.23 -6.79
C ALA A 248 3.18 8.43 -5.90
N THR A 249 4.23 9.08 -5.38
CA THR A 249 5.19 8.49 -4.44
C THR A 249 4.52 8.06 -3.14
N MET A 250 3.68 8.93 -2.56
CA MET A 250 2.98 8.63 -1.31
C MET A 250 2.03 7.45 -1.45
N ILE A 251 1.25 7.43 -2.53
CA ILE A 251 0.34 6.33 -2.84
C ILE A 251 1.14 5.03 -3.03
N ALA A 252 2.20 5.07 -3.84
CA ALA A 252 3.02 3.89 -4.11
C ALA A 252 3.59 3.27 -2.82
N ARG A 253 4.15 4.08 -1.92
CA ARG A 253 4.64 3.58 -0.62
C ARG A 253 3.57 2.90 0.20
N THR A 254 2.41 3.54 0.31
CA THR A 254 1.29 3.00 1.07
C THR A 254 0.81 1.67 0.48
N GLU A 255 0.58 1.63 -0.82
CA GLU A 255 0.02 0.46 -1.49
C GLU A 255 0.99 -0.72 -1.55
N ILE A 256 2.28 -0.47 -1.77
CA ILE A 256 3.31 -1.51 -1.75
C ILE A 256 3.44 -2.11 -0.35
N GLN A 257 3.44 -1.28 0.70
CA GLN A 257 3.49 -1.77 2.08
C GLN A 257 2.27 -2.63 2.45
N ILE A 258 1.07 -2.17 2.07
CA ILE A 258 -0.17 -2.94 2.25
C ILE A 258 -0.06 -4.29 1.52
N ALA A 259 0.35 -4.28 0.25
CA ALA A 259 0.46 -5.48 -0.56
C ALA A 259 1.50 -6.49 -0.02
N GLN A 260 2.63 -6.01 0.51
CA GLN A 260 3.62 -6.87 1.13
C GLN A 260 3.10 -7.50 2.44
N ASN A 261 2.40 -6.76 3.28
CA ASN A 261 1.82 -7.29 4.51
C ASN A 261 0.68 -8.29 4.20
N GLU A 262 -0.14 -8.01 3.20
CA GLU A 262 -1.15 -8.95 2.69
C GLU A 262 -0.49 -10.24 2.17
N GLY A 263 0.62 -10.11 1.45
CA GLY A 263 1.42 -11.25 0.99
C GLY A 263 1.95 -12.09 2.16
N ARG A 264 2.38 -11.45 3.26
CA ARG A 264 2.80 -12.17 4.48
C ARG A 264 1.65 -12.96 5.08
N GLN A 265 0.49 -12.33 5.24
CA GLN A 265 -0.70 -13.01 5.77
C GLN A 265 -1.09 -14.21 4.89
N GLU A 266 -1.11 -14.02 3.57
CA GLU A 266 -1.44 -15.10 2.63
C GLU A 266 -0.37 -16.21 2.64
N GLY A 267 0.92 -15.85 2.81
CA GLY A 267 1.99 -16.83 2.99
C GLY A 267 1.78 -17.71 4.23
N TRP A 268 1.34 -17.12 5.35
CA TRP A 268 0.99 -17.88 6.55
C TRP A 268 -0.28 -18.72 6.34
N ASN A 269 -1.28 -18.20 5.61
CA ASN A 269 -2.48 -18.97 5.25
C ASN A 269 -2.13 -20.23 4.44
N GLN A 270 -1.21 -20.11 3.48
CA GLN A 270 -0.73 -21.26 2.70
C GLN A 270 0.06 -22.22 3.57
N ALA A 271 0.94 -21.71 4.46
CA ALA A 271 1.71 -22.52 5.39
C ALA A 271 0.81 -23.26 6.41
N ALA A 272 -0.27 -22.65 6.85
CA ALA A 272 -1.25 -23.27 7.75
C ALA A 272 -1.96 -24.44 7.09
N LYS A 273 -2.32 -24.34 5.82
CA LYS A 273 -2.92 -25.45 5.04
C LYS A 273 -1.99 -26.64 4.91
N GLU A 274 -0.69 -26.40 4.88
CA GLU A 274 0.36 -27.43 4.83
C GLU A 274 0.78 -27.91 6.23
N GLY A 275 0.15 -27.40 7.29
CA GLY A 275 0.43 -27.79 8.68
C GLY A 275 1.69 -27.17 9.28
N TYR A 276 2.26 -26.14 8.68
CA TYR A 276 3.45 -25.43 9.17
C TYR A 276 3.15 -24.25 10.10
N VAL A 277 1.88 -23.88 10.26
CA VAL A 277 1.43 -22.87 11.23
C VAL A 277 0.44 -23.52 12.17
N ASP A 278 0.73 -23.45 13.44
CA ASP A 278 -0.13 -23.97 14.49
C ASP A 278 -1.32 -23.03 14.73
N ALA A 279 -2.48 -23.58 15.12
CA ALA A 279 -3.66 -22.79 15.46
C ALA A 279 -3.42 -21.83 16.65
N GLU A 280 -2.50 -22.19 17.57
CA GLU A 280 -2.10 -21.35 18.71
C GLU A 280 -1.01 -20.33 18.34
N SER A 281 -0.54 -20.27 17.09
CA SER A 281 0.42 -19.27 16.63
C SER A 281 -0.18 -17.87 16.76
N GLN A 282 0.68 -16.89 16.93
CA GLN A 282 0.33 -15.48 17.06
C GLN A 282 1.08 -14.67 16.02
N LYS A 283 0.66 -13.43 15.80
CA LYS A 283 1.40 -12.44 15.04
C LYS A 283 1.62 -11.19 15.87
N MET A 284 2.73 -10.50 15.61
CA MET A 284 3.10 -9.29 16.32
C MET A 284 3.28 -8.14 15.32
N TRP A 285 2.74 -6.99 15.69
CA TRP A 285 2.96 -5.73 14.96
C TRP A 285 4.37 -5.22 15.21
N ILE A 286 5.06 -4.81 14.16
CA ILE A 286 6.42 -4.25 14.21
C ILE A 286 6.45 -2.92 13.47
N ILE A 287 6.92 -1.89 14.14
CA ILE A 287 7.13 -0.57 13.57
C ILE A 287 8.49 -0.45 12.89
N ALA A 288 8.61 0.53 11.99
CA ALA A 288 9.93 0.99 11.56
C ALA A 288 10.52 1.88 12.66
N GLN A 289 11.59 1.42 13.30
CA GLN A 289 12.24 2.10 14.42
C GLN A 289 13.06 3.30 13.93
N ASP A 290 12.38 4.38 13.53
CA ASP A 290 13.04 5.63 13.16
C ASP A 290 12.21 6.87 13.58
N GLU A 291 12.82 8.06 13.47
CA GLU A 291 12.26 9.37 13.85
C GLU A 291 10.93 9.73 13.15
N ARG A 292 10.46 8.93 12.20
CA ARG A 292 9.25 9.15 11.40
C ARG A 292 8.11 8.22 11.77
N THR A 293 8.31 7.39 12.77
CA THR A 293 7.22 6.58 13.33
C THR A 293 6.24 7.52 14.00
N CYS A 294 4.96 7.43 13.64
CA CYS A 294 3.93 8.28 14.22
C CYS A 294 3.39 7.69 15.53
N ASP A 295 2.75 8.54 16.32
CA ASP A 295 2.21 8.16 17.64
C ASP A 295 1.25 6.95 17.55
N ILE A 296 0.38 6.91 16.52
CA ILE A 296 -0.54 5.79 16.29
C ILE A 296 0.21 4.46 16.10
N CYS A 297 1.31 4.48 15.32
CA CYS A 297 2.11 3.29 15.12
C CYS A 297 2.89 2.89 16.38
N LEU A 298 3.33 3.88 17.19
CA LEU A 298 4.00 3.60 18.46
C LEU A 298 3.10 2.88 19.46
N GLU A 299 1.80 3.21 19.49
CA GLU A 299 0.82 2.53 20.35
C GLU A 299 0.57 1.07 19.92
N LEU A 300 0.79 0.73 18.65
CA LEU A 300 0.60 -0.60 18.10
C LEU A 300 1.88 -1.47 18.18
N ASP A 301 3.05 -0.89 18.50
CA ASP A 301 4.31 -1.62 18.49
C ASP A 301 4.32 -2.74 19.52
N GLY A 302 4.64 -3.94 19.08
CA GLY A 302 4.66 -5.12 19.93
C GLY A 302 3.28 -5.70 20.26
N GLU A 303 2.19 -5.17 19.73
CA GLU A 303 0.87 -5.76 19.89
C GLU A 303 0.85 -7.18 19.30
N ILE A 304 0.38 -8.15 20.13
CA ILE A 304 0.32 -9.56 19.79
C ILE A 304 -1.14 -10.00 19.72
N VAL A 305 -1.52 -10.62 18.62
CA VAL A 305 -2.86 -11.15 18.38
C VAL A 305 -2.77 -12.56 17.77
N PRO A 306 -3.85 -13.36 17.76
CA PRO A 306 -3.88 -14.61 16.99
C PRO A 306 -3.45 -14.36 15.54
N TRP A 307 -2.73 -15.31 14.95
CA TRP A 307 -2.14 -15.11 13.61
C TRP A 307 -3.17 -14.80 12.51
N ASP A 308 -4.41 -15.23 12.68
CA ASP A 308 -5.56 -14.98 11.81
C ASP A 308 -6.50 -13.86 12.33
N GLY A 309 -6.18 -13.25 13.48
CA GLY A 309 -6.96 -12.19 14.12
C GLY A 309 -6.63 -10.79 13.60
N ALA A 310 -7.46 -9.81 13.97
CA ALA A 310 -7.22 -8.39 13.71
C ALA A 310 -6.50 -7.74 14.90
N PHE A 311 -5.69 -6.71 14.61
CA PHE A 311 -5.09 -5.84 15.62
C PHE A 311 -6.11 -4.85 16.20
N SER A 312 -5.77 -4.17 17.28
CA SER A 312 -6.61 -3.16 17.92
C SER A 312 -6.99 -1.99 17.00
N SER A 313 -6.20 -1.75 15.96
CA SER A 313 -6.53 -0.81 14.87
C SER A 313 -7.76 -1.23 14.05
N GLY A 314 -8.25 -2.46 14.19
CA GLY A 314 -9.30 -3.06 13.37
C GLY A 314 -8.82 -3.66 12.05
N ASP A 315 -7.53 -3.56 11.74
CA ASP A 315 -6.93 -4.13 10.53
C ASP A 315 -6.29 -5.50 10.81
N GLU A 316 -6.44 -6.44 9.88
CA GLU A 316 -5.76 -7.74 9.97
C GLU A 316 -4.25 -7.62 9.65
N THR A 317 -3.87 -6.60 8.87
CA THR A 317 -2.48 -6.39 8.43
C THR A 317 -2.05 -4.94 8.58
N PRO A 318 -0.79 -4.65 8.94
CA PRO A 318 -0.27 -3.28 8.98
C PRO A 318 -0.28 -2.59 7.62
N GLY A 319 -0.28 -1.23 7.65
CA GLY A 319 -0.14 -0.40 6.44
C GLY A 319 -1.38 0.42 6.10
N ARG A 320 -2.54 0.13 6.70
CA ARG A 320 -3.82 0.81 6.41
C ARG A 320 -4.13 1.98 7.35
N VAL A 321 -3.47 2.05 8.50
CA VAL A 321 -3.75 3.01 9.58
C VAL A 321 -3.54 4.46 9.12
N HIS A 322 -2.51 4.71 8.31
CA HIS A 322 -2.22 6.02 7.74
C HIS A 322 -1.35 5.92 6.47
N PRO A 323 -1.34 6.98 5.61
CA PRO A 323 -0.44 7.02 4.45
C PRO A 323 1.04 6.97 4.85
N ASN A 324 1.87 6.36 4.00
CA ASN A 324 3.30 6.15 4.24
C ASN A 324 3.62 5.30 5.49
N CYS A 325 2.67 4.52 6.00
CA CYS A 325 2.94 3.55 7.05
C CYS A 325 4.01 2.54 6.56
N ARG A 326 4.97 2.21 7.46
CA ARG A 326 6.08 1.28 7.17
C ARG A 326 6.09 0.10 8.13
N CYS A 327 5.01 -0.05 8.89
CA CYS A 327 4.85 -1.14 9.84
C CYS A 327 4.72 -2.47 9.11
N THR A 328 5.24 -3.50 9.74
CA THR A 328 5.16 -4.88 9.27
C THR A 328 4.68 -5.79 10.38
N MET A 329 4.66 -7.09 10.16
CA MET A 329 4.30 -8.07 11.15
C MET A 329 5.16 -9.33 11.01
N VAL A 330 5.30 -10.05 12.11
CA VAL A 330 5.99 -11.33 12.18
C VAL A 330 5.11 -12.37 12.84
N ILE A 331 5.29 -13.65 12.46
CA ILE A 331 4.62 -14.77 13.10
C ILE A 331 5.43 -15.23 14.31
N ILE A 332 4.72 -15.56 15.41
CA ILE A 332 5.26 -16.08 16.64
C ILE A 332 4.69 -17.50 16.82
N PRO A 333 5.54 -18.54 16.85
CA PRO A 333 5.10 -19.88 17.13
C PRO A 333 4.62 -19.98 18.59
N PRO A 334 3.72 -20.94 18.92
CA PRO A 334 3.32 -21.16 20.30
C PRO A 334 4.52 -21.53 21.17
N GLU A 335 4.52 -21.07 22.42
CA GLU A 335 5.52 -21.50 23.39
C GLU A 335 5.38 -23.01 23.65
N ARG A 336 6.47 -23.75 23.48
CA ARG A 336 6.51 -25.16 23.85
C ARG A 336 6.41 -25.25 25.38
N ARG A 337 5.30 -25.73 25.89
CA ARG A 337 5.27 -26.21 27.28
C ARG A 337 6.34 -27.30 27.40
N LYS A 338 7.42 -27.01 28.16
CA LYS A 338 8.36 -28.04 28.59
C LYS A 338 7.54 -29.08 29.36
N ARG A 339 7.30 -30.24 28.77
CA ARG A 339 6.77 -31.41 29.46
C ARG A 339 7.88 -32.00 30.31
#